data_0bf8ec80610a20475be3450abd420b00
#
_entry.id   0bf8ec80610a20475be3450abd420b00
#
_cell.length_a   1.000
_cell.length_b   1.000
_cell.length_c   1.000
_cell.angle_alpha   90.00
_cell.angle_beta   90.00
_cell.angle_gamma   90.00
#
_symmetry.space_group_name_H-M   'P 1'
#
loop_
_entity.id
_entity.type
_entity.pdbx_description
1 polymer ?
#
loop_
_entity_poly.entity_id
_entity_poly.type
_entity_poly.pdbx_seq_one_letter_code
_entity_poly.pdbx_strand_id
1 'polypeptide(L)'
;MSTEGGKKAVIAALMANVGIAISKFIAFFFTGSSSMLSEAIHSVADSSNQVLLLVGNKRSQKPADEKHPFGYGRRRFVYGFIVAVVLFLIGGLFSLYEGLHKWQDPEPLNDWWIAVLVLVIAIGLETVSFRTALREANKSRGKRSLANFVKDSRQPELPVILLEDAGALVGLVFALIGVGMAVITGDGRWDAVGAMAVGTLLVVIAIFLAMEMATMLVGESALPEEVAAIRAALESAPLVERVIHLRTVHVGPDELLVAAKIAISQSETAAGIAAGINEA
;
A
#
# COMPACT_ATOMS: atom_id res chain seq x y z
N MET A 1 4.60 17.58 -14.64
CA MET A 1 5.43 17.93 -13.46
C MET A 1 6.86 17.49 -13.75
N SER A 2 7.86 18.35 -13.54
CA SER A 2 9.27 18.02 -13.85
C SER A 2 9.72 16.85 -12.97
N THR A 3 10.32 15.85 -13.56
CA THR A 3 10.83 14.64 -12.89
C THR A 3 11.81 14.91 -11.75
N GLU A 4 12.46 16.07 -11.73
CA GLU A 4 13.38 16.50 -10.67
C GLU A 4 12.66 17.00 -9.40
N GLY A 5 11.56 17.73 -9.54
CA GLY A 5 10.77 18.21 -8.39
C GLY A 5 10.14 17.05 -7.59
N GLY A 6 9.66 16.03 -8.31
CA GLY A 6 9.13 14.82 -7.71
C GLY A 6 10.18 14.03 -6.91
N LYS A 7 11.39 13.85 -7.46
CA LYS A 7 12.47 13.14 -6.76
C LYS A 7 12.91 13.84 -5.48
N LYS A 8 13.04 15.17 -5.49
CA LYS A 8 13.41 15.96 -4.29
C LYS A 8 12.35 15.83 -3.19
N ALA A 9 11.06 15.88 -3.55
CA ALA A 9 9.96 15.72 -2.60
C ALA A 9 9.98 14.32 -1.95
N VAL A 10 10.19 13.26 -2.73
CA VAL A 10 10.27 11.88 -2.22
C VAL A 10 11.47 11.70 -1.30
N ILE A 11 12.65 12.24 -1.67
CA ILE A 11 13.84 12.17 -0.82
C ILE A 11 13.62 12.95 0.49
N ALA A 12 12.97 14.11 0.44
CA ALA A 12 12.65 14.89 1.63
C ALA A 12 11.70 14.14 2.56
N ALA A 13 10.66 13.49 2.02
CA ALA A 13 9.73 12.65 2.78
C ALA A 13 10.45 11.44 3.42
N LEU A 14 11.30 10.75 2.66
CA LEU A 14 12.10 9.63 3.18
C LEU A 14 13.03 10.08 4.31
N MET A 15 13.73 11.23 4.15
CA MET A 15 14.59 11.76 5.20
C MET A 15 13.81 12.16 6.45
N ALA A 16 12.60 12.71 6.30
CA ALA A 16 11.72 13.00 7.43
C ALA A 16 11.32 11.72 8.19
N ASN A 17 10.92 10.66 7.48
CA ASN A 17 10.54 9.37 8.07
C ASN A 17 11.72 8.70 8.78
N VAL A 18 12.93 8.76 8.20
CA VAL A 18 14.15 8.29 8.86
C VAL A 18 14.43 9.11 10.14
N GLY A 19 14.25 10.42 10.12
CA GLY A 19 14.36 11.28 11.30
C GLY A 19 13.37 10.89 12.40
N ILE A 20 12.12 10.61 12.04
CA ILE A 20 11.08 10.12 12.96
C ILE A 20 11.49 8.77 13.55
N ALA A 21 11.94 7.82 12.74
CA ALA A 21 12.41 6.52 13.21
C ALA A 21 13.55 6.67 14.24
N ILE A 22 14.56 7.49 13.93
CA ILE A 22 15.68 7.75 14.84
C ILE A 22 15.18 8.37 16.17
N SER A 23 14.25 9.33 16.12
CA SER A 23 13.72 9.97 17.34
C SER A 23 12.94 8.97 18.22
N LYS A 24 12.18 8.03 17.59
CA LYS A 24 11.47 6.95 18.29
C LYS A 24 12.46 5.96 18.93
N PHE A 25 13.55 5.60 18.25
CA PHE A 25 14.61 4.76 18.84
C PHE A 25 15.30 5.44 20.03
N ILE A 26 15.60 6.72 19.91
CA ILE A 26 16.16 7.50 21.02
C ILE A 26 15.20 7.48 22.21
N ALA A 27 13.90 7.74 21.99
CA ALA A 27 12.90 7.69 23.03
C ALA A 27 12.82 6.28 23.69
N PHE A 28 12.81 5.20 22.89
CA PHE A 28 12.88 3.84 23.41
C PHE A 28 14.11 3.63 24.29
N PHE A 29 15.28 4.05 23.84
CA PHE A 29 16.53 3.85 24.60
C PHE A 29 16.50 4.52 25.99
N PHE A 30 15.85 5.67 26.13
CA PHE A 30 15.72 6.34 27.42
C PHE A 30 14.57 5.80 28.28
N THR A 31 13.48 5.31 27.67
CA THR A 31 12.27 4.97 28.39
C THR A 31 12.10 3.47 28.65
N GLY A 32 12.75 2.61 27.85
CA GLY A 32 12.53 1.16 27.84
C GLY A 32 11.10 0.77 27.42
N SER A 33 10.35 1.66 26.74
CA SER A 33 8.97 1.38 26.32
C SER A 33 8.90 0.45 25.12
N SER A 34 8.26 -0.72 25.29
CA SER A 34 8.02 -1.65 24.18
C SER A 34 7.11 -1.07 23.08
N SER A 35 6.14 -0.22 23.47
CA SER A 35 5.34 0.52 22.49
C SER A 35 6.21 1.47 21.66
N MET A 36 7.19 2.15 22.26
CA MET A 36 8.13 3.00 21.53
C MET A 36 9.03 2.20 20.59
N LEU A 37 9.52 1.03 21.02
CA LEU A 37 10.30 0.15 20.18
C LEU A 37 9.49 -0.35 18.98
N SER A 38 8.26 -0.81 19.22
CA SER A 38 7.34 -1.24 18.17
C SER A 38 7.08 -0.14 17.13
N GLU A 39 6.85 1.09 17.59
CA GLU A 39 6.66 2.26 16.75
C GLU A 39 7.94 2.67 15.98
N ALA A 40 9.12 2.51 16.59
CA ALA A 40 10.40 2.79 15.93
C ALA A 40 10.65 1.79 14.77
N ILE A 41 10.42 0.50 15.04
CA ILE A 41 10.53 -0.58 14.04
C ILE A 41 9.52 -0.40 12.92
N HIS A 42 8.26 -0.01 13.25
CA HIS A 42 7.25 0.32 12.25
C HIS A 42 7.71 1.46 11.33
N SER A 43 8.26 2.54 11.88
CA SER A 43 8.77 3.67 11.07
C SER A 43 9.96 3.28 10.17
N VAL A 44 10.78 2.30 10.57
CA VAL A 44 11.82 1.71 9.70
C VAL A 44 11.18 0.90 8.58
N ALA A 45 10.15 0.09 8.90
CA ALA A 45 9.42 -0.68 7.89
C ALA A 45 8.79 0.25 6.85
N ASP A 46 8.13 1.33 7.26
CA ASP A 46 7.51 2.32 6.36
C ASP A 46 8.53 2.98 5.43
N SER A 47 9.67 3.40 5.99
CA SER A 47 10.77 3.95 5.18
C SER A 47 11.29 2.94 4.15
N SER A 48 11.42 1.67 4.54
CA SER A 48 11.83 0.57 3.66
C SER A 48 10.78 0.30 2.58
N ASN A 49 9.50 0.34 2.95
CA ASN A 49 8.37 0.14 2.05
C ASN A 49 8.33 1.23 0.97
N GLN A 50 8.54 2.49 1.33
CA GLN A 50 8.63 3.58 0.36
C GLN A 50 9.75 3.36 -0.65
N VAL A 51 10.93 2.90 -0.21
CA VAL A 51 12.03 2.57 -1.12
C VAL A 51 11.66 1.39 -2.01
N LEU A 52 11.05 0.34 -1.47
CA LEU A 52 10.61 -0.83 -2.24
C LEU A 52 9.59 -0.45 -3.32
N LEU A 53 8.59 0.37 -3.01
CA LEU A 53 7.60 0.85 -3.98
C LEU A 53 8.25 1.69 -5.09
N LEU A 54 9.19 2.58 -4.76
CA LEU A 54 9.95 3.36 -5.74
C LEU A 54 10.79 2.47 -6.67
N VAL A 55 11.48 1.47 -6.12
CA VAL A 55 12.26 0.50 -6.89
C VAL A 55 11.34 -0.34 -7.77
N GLY A 56 10.20 -0.78 -7.24
CA GLY A 56 9.17 -1.52 -7.97
C GLY A 56 8.66 -0.73 -9.18
N ASN A 57 8.28 0.52 -8.95
CA ASN A 57 7.83 1.42 -10.02
C ASN A 57 8.93 1.62 -11.09
N LYS A 58 10.17 1.92 -10.69
CA LYS A 58 11.28 2.06 -11.65
C LYS A 58 11.53 0.78 -12.46
N ARG A 59 11.48 -0.39 -11.82
CA ARG A 59 11.72 -1.67 -12.49
C ARG A 59 10.56 -2.13 -13.37
N SER A 60 9.35 -1.67 -13.11
CA SER A 60 8.18 -1.98 -13.95
C SER A 60 8.20 -1.25 -15.29
N GLN A 61 8.90 -0.12 -15.39
CA GLN A 61 9.00 0.69 -16.62
C GLN A 61 9.96 0.10 -17.67
N LYS A 62 10.60 -1.05 -17.38
CA LYS A 62 11.42 -1.73 -18.39
C LYS A 62 10.51 -2.19 -19.53
N PRO A 63 10.88 -1.87 -20.81
CA PRO A 63 10.10 -2.29 -21.97
C PRO A 63 10.04 -3.82 -22.08
N ALA A 64 9.04 -4.31 -22.83
CA ALA A 64 8.91 -5.71 -23.18
C ALA A 64 10.17 -6.24 -23.87
N ASP A 65 10.49 -7.50 -23.61
CA ASP A 65 11.56 -8.26 -24.22
C ASP A 65 11.08 -9.69 -24.56
N GLU A 66 11.91 -10.50 -25.21
CA GLU A 66 11.57 -11.88 -25.59
C GLU A 66 11.15 -12.75 -24.38
N LYS A 67 11.73 -12.50 -23.20
CA LYS A 67 11.42 -13.24 -21.98
C LYS A 67 10.13 -12.77 -21.32
N HIS A 68 9.79 -11.49 -21.48
CA HIS A 68 8.61 -10.85 -20.90
C HIS A 68 7.88 -10.05 -21.99
N PRO A 69 7.14 -10.73 -22.89
CA PRO A 69 6.53 -10.10 -24.07
C PRO A 69 5.45 -9.08 -23.73
N PHE A 70 4.85 -9.15 -22.52
CA PHE A 70 3.89 -8.16 -22.00
C PHE A 70 4.54 -7.13 -21.07
N GLY A 71 5.88 -6.96 -21.15
CA GLY A 71 6.58 -6.01 -20.31
C GLY A 71 6.73 -6.45 -18.84
N TYR A 72 7.05 -5.49 -18.00
CA TYR A 72 7.39 -5.72 -16.59
C TYR A 72 6.41 -5.04 -15.63
N GLY A 73 5.24 -4.60 -16.08
CA GLY A 73 4.23 -3.88 -15.29
C GLY A 73 3.85 -4.58 -13.99
N ARG A 74 3.71 -5.92 -14.01
CA ARG A 74 3.40 -6.74 -12.82
C ARG A 74 4.43 -6.66 -11.69
N ARG A 75 5.65 -6.17 -11.95
CA ARG A 75 6.64 -5.95 -10.89
C ARG A 75 6.14 -5.01 -9.80
N ARG A 76 5.29 -4.05 -10.11
CA ARG A 76 4.69 -3.17 -9.07
C ARG A 76 3.88 -3.98 -8.05
N PHE A 77 3.11 -4.97 -8.50
CA PHE A 77 2.35 -5.87 -7.61
C PHE A 77 3.27 -6.78 -6.79
N VAL A 78 4.37 -7.30 -7.39
CA VAL A 78 5.38 -8.08 -6.66
C VAL A 78 6.00 -7.25 -5.54
N TYR A 79 6.39 -6.01 -5.81
CA TYR A 79 6.96 -5.13 -4.80
C TYR A 79 5.94 -4.75 -3.73
N GLY A 80 4.67 -4.50 -4.10
CA GLY A 80 3.58 -4.31 -3.13
C GLY A 80 3.36 -5.52 -2.22
N PHE A 81 3.47 -6.74 -2.78
CA PHE A 81 3.42 -7.97 -1.97
C PHE A 81 4.61 -8.09 -1.01
N ILE A 82 5.83 -7.75 -1.47
CA ILE A 82 7.03 -7.73 -0.61
C ILE A 82 6.85 -6.72 0.54
N VAL A 83 6.28 -5.54 0.26
CA VAL A 83 5.94 -4.54 1.28
C VAL A 83 5.02 -5.13 2.34
N ALA A 84 3.95 -5.82 1.93
CA ALA A 84 3.05 -6.47 2.87
C ALA A 84 3.76 -7.53 3.74
N VAL A 85 4.69 -8.32 3.16
CA VAL A 85 5.49 -9.30 3.91
C VAL A 85 6.44 -8.62 4.90
N VAL A 86 7.09 -7.52 4.50
CA VAL A 86 7.97 -6.73 5.39
C VAL A 86 7.16 -6.16 6.56
N LEU A 87 6.00 -5.57 6.28
CA LEU A 87 5.09 -5.05 7.30
C LEU A 87 4.63 -6.14 8.27
N PHE A 88 4.30 -7.34 7.76
CA PHE A 88 3.90 -8.49 8.57
C PHE A 88 5.03 -8.96 9.49
N LEU A 89 6.22 -9.19 8.96
CA LEU A 89 7.33 -9.78 9.71
C LEU A 89 7.96 -8.76 10.65
N ILE A 90 8.35 -7.61 10.13
CA ILE A 90 9.12 -6.60 10.86
C ILE A 90 8.20 -5.72 11.71
N GLY A 91 7.08 -5.25 11.15
CA GLY A 91 6.13 -4.44 11.90
C GLY A 91 5.29 -5.29 12.87
N GLY A 92 4.53 -6.23 12.33
CA GLY A 92 3.51 -6.98 13.08
C GLY A 92 4.08 -8.01 14.05
N LEU A 93 4.77 -9.03 13.56
CA LEU A 93 5.27 -10.12 14.40
C LEU A 93 6.31 -9.66 15.42
N PHE A 94 7.18 -8.73 15.04
CA PHE A 94 8.16 -8.18 15.98
C PHE A 94 7.46 -7.46 17.13
N SER A 95 6.47 -6.59 16.85
CA SER A 95 5.73 -5.86 17.89
C SER A 95 4.93 -6.79 18.80
N LEU A 96 4.36 -7.88 18.26
CA LEU A 96 3.71 -8.91 19.07
C LEU A 96 4.70 -9.65 19.97
N TYR A 97 5.86 -10.04 19.43
CA TYR A 97 6.91 -10.70 20.19
C TYR A 97 7.41 -9.80 21.33
N GLU A 98 7.72 -8.57 21.07
CA GLU A 98 8.20 -7.58 22.04
C GLU A 98 7.15 -7.32 23.11
N GLY A 99 5.88 -7.13 22.73
CA GLY A 99 4.79 -6.96 23.68
C GLY A 99 4.59 -8.20 24.58
N LEU A 100 4.67 -9.41 24.03
CA LEU A 100 4.58 -10.65 24.82
C LEU A 100 5.75 -10.82 25.78
N HIS A 101 6.96 -10.48 25.35
CA HIS A 101 8.16 -10.52 26.18
C HIS A 101 8.03 -9.56 27.37
N LYS A 102 7.66 -8.30 27.11
CA LYS A 102 7.45 -7.28 28.15
C LYS A 102 6.27 -7.61 29.09
N TRP A 103 5.25 -8.31 28.59
CA TRP A 103 4.14 -8.78 29.42
C TRP A 103 4.59 -9.80 30.48
N GLN A 104 5.53 -10.68 30.11
CA GLN A 104 6.07 -11.73 30.99
C GLN A 104 7.05 -11.16 32.03
N ASP A 105 7.82 -10.15 31.64
CA ASP A 105 8.80 -9.49 32.48
C ASP A 105 8.57 -7.96 32.45
N PRO A 106 7.55 -7.47 33.16
CA PRO A 106 7.16 -6.06 33.11
C PRO A 106 8.15 -5.19 33.89
N GLU A 107 8.80 -4.29 33.16
CA GLU A 107 9.65 -3.27 33.75
C GLU A 107 8.93 -1.92 33.79
N PRO A 108 9.13 -1.10 34.84
CA PRO A 108 8.60 0.26 34.91
C PRO A 108 9.24 1.13 33.82
N LEU A 109 8.47 2.09 33.30
CA LEU A 109 8.97 3.03 32.30
C LEU A 109 9.82 4.11 32.99
N ASN A 110 11.06 4.25 32.53
CA ASN A 110 11.92 5.36 32.88
C ASN A 110 11.58 6.57 31.99
N ASP A 111 11.80 7.77 32.47
CA ASP A 111 11.66 9.02 31.71
C ASP A 111 10.46 9.04 30.73
N TRP A 112 9.32 8.49 31.15
CA TRP A 112 8.10 8.29 30.37
C TRP A 112 7.64 9.52 29.59
N TRP A 113 7.93 10.73 30.08
CA TRP A 113 7.58 11.99 29.44
C TRP A 113 8.23 12.14 28.07
N ILE A 114 9.42 11.52 27.85
CA ILE A 114 10.11 11.50 26.54
C ILE A 114 9.26 10.69 25.55
N ALA A 115 8.78 9.51 25.96
CA ALA A 115 7.89 8.69 25.12
C ALA A 115 6.63 9.46 24.72
N VAL A 116 5.96 10.09 25.69
CA VAL A 116 4.73 10.87 25.44
C VAL A 116 5.01 12.04 24.50
N LEU A 117 6.10 12.79 24.71
CA LEU A 117 6.46 13.90 23.85
C LEU A 117 6.70 13.45 22.39
N VAL A 118 7.48 12.38 22.21
CA VAL A 118 7.79 11.85 20.86
C VAL A 118 6.54 11.31 20.18
N LEU A 119 5.68 10.58 20.90
CA LEU A 119 4.41 10.07 20.37
C LEU A 119 3.48 11.22 19.93
N VAL A 120 3.35 12.28 20.71
CA VAL A 120 2.52 13.44 20.35
C VAL A 120 3.05 14.16 19.11
N ILE A 121 4.36 14.34 19.02
CA ILE A 121 5.00 14.94 17.84
C ILE A 121 4.77 14.02 16.62
N ALA A 122 4.97 12.71 16.78
CA ALA A 122 4.77 11.73 15.71
C ALA A 122 3.32 11.73 15.21
N ILE A 123 2.31 11.77 16.09
CA ILE A 123 0.89 11.90 15.72
C ILE A 123 0.66 13.15 14.87
N GLY A 124 1.28 14.27 15.24
CA GLY A 124 1.20 15.51 14.47
C GLY A 124 1.74 15.34 13.04
N LEU A 125 2.92 14.76 12.91
CA LEU A 125 3.59 14.54 11.61
C LEU A 125 2.83 13.52 10.74
N GLU A 126 2.43 12.38 11.31
CA GLU A 126 1.65 11.36 10.63
C GLU A 126 0.27 11.87 10.20
N THR A 127 -0.36 12.75 10.97
CA THR A 127 -1.61 13.41 10.57
C THR A 127 -1.43 14.25 9.32
N VAL A 128 -0.30 14.91 9.14
CA VAL A 128 0.01 15.70 7.94
C VAL A 128 0.23 14.76 6.75
N SER A 129 0.99 13.68 6.92
CA SER A 129 1.20 12.64 5.90
C SER A 129 -0.12 12.04 5.44
N PHE A 130 -0.91 11.51 6.37
CA PHE A 130 -2.21 10.91 6.09
C PHE A 130 -3.17 11.85 5.38
N ARG A 131 -3.23 13.13 5.80
CA ARG A 131 -4.05 14.13 5.10
C ARG A 131 -3.61 14.35 3.67
N THR A 132 -2.30 14.29 3.41
CA THR A 132 -1.75 14.43 2.06
C THR A 132 -2.11 13.23 1.21
N ALA A 133 -1.91 12.01 1.71
CA ALA A 133 -2.32 10.77 1.05
C ALA A 133 -3.84 10.74 0.79
N LEU A 134 -4.64 11.15 1.77
CA LEU A 134 -6.11 11.24 1.65
C LEU A 134 -6.55 12.25 0.58
N ARG A 135 -5.85 13.39 0.46
CA ARG A 135 -6.14 14.37 -0.61
C ARG A 135 -5.87 13.80 -1.99
N GLU A 136 -4.75 13.08 -2.16
CA GLU A 136 -4.43 12.44 -3.43
C GLU A 136 -5.43 11.31 -3.76
N ALA A 137 -5.79 10.50 -2.77
CA ALA A 137 -6.82 9.47 -2.93
C ALA A 137 -8.18 10.09 -3.33
N ASN A 138 -8.57 11.21 -2.72
CA ASN A 138 -9.81 11.90 -3.05
C ASN A 138 -9.84 12.46 -4.48
N LYS A 139 -8.69 12.82 -5.06
CA LYS A 139 -8.60 13.22 -6.48
C LYS A 139 -8.79 12.02 -7.42
N SER A 140 -8.27 10.85 -7.04
CA SER A 140 -8.24 9.65 -7.88
C SER A 140 -9.51 8.79 -7.76
N ARG A 141 -10.18 8.78 -6.60
CA ARG A 141 -11.33 7.89 -6.34
C ARG A 141 -12.63 8.30 -7.04
N GLY A 142 -12.77 9.56 -7.49
CA GLY A 142 -14.01 10.08 -8.04
C GLY A 142 -15.18 10.00 -7.04
N LYS A 143 -16.29 9.33 -7.42
CA LYS A 143 -17.48 9.14 -6.57
C LYS A 143 -17.40 7.89 -5.67
N ARG A 144 -16.36 7.05 -5.79
CA ARG A 144 -16.22 5.82 -5.01
C ARG A 144 -15.95 6.13 -3.54
N SER A 145 -16.37 5.23 -2.64
CA SER A 145 -15.98 5.30 -1.23
C SER A 145 -14.49 5.03 -1.07
N LEU A 146 -13.85 5.47 0.03
CA LEU A 146 -12.45 5.17 0.29
C LEU A 146 -12.18 3.67 0.38
N ALA A 147 -13.08 2.91 1.03
CA ALA A 147 -12.97 1.47 1.13
C ALA A 147 -13.00 0.78 -0.25
N ASN A 148 -13.93 1.18 -1.11
CA ASN A 148 -14.00 0.66 -2.48
C ASN A 148 -12.79 1.12 -3.31
N PHE A 149 -12.31 2.36 -3.11
CA PHE A 149 -11.11 2.84 -3.78
C PHE A 149 -9.88 1.98 -3.42
N VAL A 150 -9.68 1.67 -2.14
CA VAL A 150 -8.57 0.84 -1.66
C VAL A 150 -8.66 -0.57 -2.26
N LYS A 151 -9.86 -1.17 -2.31
CA LYS A 151 -10.10 -2.52 -2.84
C LYS A 151 -10.02 -2.58 -4.37
N ASP A 152 -10.59 -1.60 -5.07
CA ASP A 152 -10.73 -1.62 -6.54
C ASP A 152 -9.53 -0.98 -7.26
N SER A 153 -8.57 -0.39 -6.53
CA SER A 153 -7.43 0.32 -7.13
C SER A 153 -6.46 -0.65 -7.77
N ARG A 154 -6.17 -0.43 -9.04
CA ARG A 154 -5.16 -1.19 -9.81
C ARG A 154 -3.74 -0.62 -9.64
N GLN A 155 -3.61 0.53 -9.00
CA GLN A 155 -2.34 1.16 -8.66
C GLN A 155 -2.07 0.93 -7.17
N PRO A 156 -1.13 0.04 -6.79
CA PRO A 156 -0.96 -0.39 -5.40
C PRO A 156 -0.43 0.68 -4.47
N GLU A 157 0.28 1.68 -5.00
CA GLU A 157 1.06 2.61 -4.19
C GLU A 157 0.18 3.46 -3.26
N LEU A 158 -0.90 4.02 -3.79
CA LEU A 158 -1.74 4.94 -3.02
C LEU A 158 -2.59 4.24 -1.96
N PRO A 159 -3.24 3.08 -2.23
CA PRO A 159 -3.87 2.27 -1.20
C PRO A 159 -2.91 1.80 -0.10
N VAL A 160 -1.70 1.36 -0.48
CA VAL A 160 -0.67 0.94 0.50
C VAL A 160 -0.32 2.09 1.43
N ILE A 161 0.05 3.27 0.90
CA ILE A 161 0.40 4.45 1.69
C ILE A 161 -0.76 4.87 2.61
N LEU A 162 -2.01 4.87 2.10
CA LEU A 162 -3.18 5.22 2.90
C LEU A 162 -3.39 4.29 4.09
N LEU A 163 -3.21 2.98 3.88
CA LEU A 163 -3.39 1.98 4.95
C LEU A 163 -2.22 2.02 5.93
N GLU A 164 -0.99 2.24 5.46
CA GLU A 164 0.19 2.42 6.31
C GLU A 164 0.05 3.66 7.19
N ASP A 165 -0.25 4.84 6.63
CA ASP A 165 -0.42 6.09 7.38
C ASP A 165 -1.61 6.01 8.37
N ALA A 166 -2.74 5.39 7.96
CA ALA A 166 -3.87 5.17 8.85
C ALA A 166 -3.49 4.21 10.00
N GLY A 167 -2.76 3.14 9.68
CA GLY A 167 -2.24 2.18 10.65
C GLY A 167 -1.26 2.82 11.63
N ALA A 168 -0.34 3.67 11.12
CA ALA A 168 0.59 4.43 11.94
C ALA A 168 -0.12 5.35 12.94
N LEU A 169 -1.14 6.10 12.49
CA LEU A 169 -1.92 6.97 13.39
C LEU A 169 -2.65 6.18 14.49
N VAL A 170 -3.30 5.08 14.14
CA VAL A 170 -3.99 4.23 15.12
C VAL A 170 -2.99 3.56 16.05
N GLY A 171 -1.86 3.09 15.53
CA GLY A 171 -0.76 2.51 16.29
C GLY A 171 -0.19 3.48 17.33
N LEU A 172 0.09 4.72 16.91
CA LEU A 172 0.55 5.79 17.80
C LEU A 172 -0.45 6.09 18.93
N VAL A 173 -1.75 6.02 18.66
CA VAL A 173 -2.79 6.17 19.69
C VAL A 173 -2.74 5.00 20.65
N PHE A 174 -2.60 3.75 20.18
CA PHE A 174 -2.45 2.57 21.05
C PHE A 174 -1.18 2.66 21.91
N ALA A 175 -0.05 3.06 21.31
CA ALA A 175 1.19 3.28 22.06
C ALA A 175 1.03 4.37 23.13
N LEU A 176 0.38 5.48 22.80
CA LEU A 176 0.13 6.58 23.75
C LEU A 176 -0.79 6.15 24.92
N ILE A 177 -1.82 5.37 24.63
CA ILE A 177 -2.70 4.79 25.64
C ILE A 177 -1.92 3.80 26.51
N GLY A 178 -1.12 2.90 25.92
CA GLY A 178 -0.31 1.93 26.63
C GLY A 178 0.68 2.58 27.59
N VAL A 179 1.47 3.53 27.10
CA VAL A 179 2.42 4.32 27.90
C VAL A 179 1.68 5.11 29.00
N GLY A 180 0.59 5.80 28.65
CA GLY A 180 -0.19 6.59 29.61
C GLY A 180 -0.77 5.74 30.75
N MET A 181 -1.31 4.59 30.43
CA MET A 181 -1.84 3.65 31.43
C MET A 181 -0.72 3.04 32.29
N ALA A 182 0.42 2.71 31.71
CA ALA A 182 1.58 2.23 32.45
C ALA A 182 2.05 3.27 33.49
N VAL A 183 2.07 4.54 33.13
CA VAL A 183 2.43 5.64 34.03
C VAL A 183 1.39 5.83 35.15
N ILE A 184 0.09 5.82 34.81
CA ILE A 184 -0.97 6.05 35.77
C ILE A 184 -1.07 4.88 36.78
N THR A 185 -0.91 3.64 36.32
CA THR A 185 -1.05 2.44 37.15
C THR A 185 0.25 2.02 37.82
N GLY A 186 1.41 2.49 37.32
CA GLY A 186 2.72 2.00 37.77
C GLY A 186 3.04 0.58 37.28
N ASP A 187 2.24 0.01 36.36
CA ASP A 187 2.39 -1.35 35.83
C ASP A 187 2.80 -1.31 34.35
N GLY A 188 4.04 -1.72 34.04
CA GLY A 188 4.60 -1.79 32.70
C GLY A 188 3.87 -2.72 31.72
N ARG A 189 2.96 -3.58 32.22
CA ARG A 189 2.13 -4.45 31.36
C ARG A 189 1.21 -3.67 30.43
N TRP A 190 0.79 -2.47 30.79
CA TRP A 190 -0.03 -1.63 29.92
C TRP A 190 0.72 -1.17 28.68
N ASP A 191 2.03 -0.89 28.82
CA ASP A 191 2.87 -0.59 27.65
C ASP A 191 3.03 -1.82 26.74
N ALA A 192 3.17 -3.02 27.34
CA ALA A 192 3.16 -4.29 26.61
C ALA A 192 1.84 -4.51 25.82
N VAL A 193 0.69 -4.19 26.43
CA VAL A 193 -0.61 -4.23 25.74
C VAL A 193 -0.65 -3.25 24.57
N GLY A 194 -0.09 -2.05 24.74
CA GLY A 194 0.05 -1.07 23.65
C GLY A 194 0.85 -1.65 22.49
N ALA A 195 2.01 -2.24 22.75
CA ALA A 195 2.85 -2.87 21.74
C ALA A 195 2.14 -4.04 21.03
N MET A 196 1.45 -4.90 21.76
CA MET A 196 0.65 -6.00 21.18
C MET A 196 -0.51 -5.48 20.33
N ALA A 197 -1.16 -4.40 20.72
CA ALA A 197 -2.24 -3.78 19.95
C ALA A 197 -1.71 -3.22 18.62
N VAL A 198 -0.56 -2.53 18.64
CA VAL A 198 0.16 -2.07 17.44
C VAL A 198 0.50 -3.27 16.55
N GLY A 199 1.13 -4.31 17.09
CA GLY A 199 1.50 -5.51 16.33
C GLY A 199 0.30 -6.20 15.69
N THR A 200 -0.82 -6.35 16.43
CA THR A 200 -2.05 -6.95 15.90
C THR A 200 -2.63 -6.13 14.74
N LEU A 201 -2.67 -4.81 14.89
CA LEU A 201 -3.13 -3.90 13.84
C LEU A 201 -2.30 -4.05 12.56
N LEU A 202 -0.96 -4.07 12.70
CA LEU A 202 -0.05 -4.20 11.56
C LEU A 202 -0.17 -5.56 10.87
N VAL A 203 -0.37 -6.65 11.63
CA VAL A 203 -0.65 -7.98 11.06
C VAL A 203 -1.93 -7.96 10.23
N VAL A 204 -3.01 -7.35 10.73
CA VAL A 204 -4.29 -7.25 9.99
C VAL A 204 -4.12 -6.46 8.70
N ILE A 205 -3.45 -5.30 8.75
CA ILE A 205 -3.18 -4.49 7.57
C ILE A 205 -2.32 -5.27 6.57
N ALA A 206 -1.26 -5.91 7.03
CA ALA A 206 -0.35 -6.67 6.18
C ALA A 206 -1.03 -7.85 5.47
N ILE A 207 -1.89 -8.59 6.18
CA ILE A 207 -2.68 -9.68 5.57
C ILE A 207 -3.61 -9.12 4.49
N PHE A 208 -4.31 -8.01 4.77
CA PHE A 208 -5.17 -7.38 3.79
C PHE A 208 -4.38 -6.95 2.54
N LEU A 209 -3.25 -6.24 2.70
CA LEU A 209 -2.39 -5.83 1.59
C LEU A 209 -1.84 -7.02 0.80
N ALA A 210 -1.41 -8.08 1.50
CA ALA A 210 -0.92 -9.29 0.85
C ALA A 210 -2.00 -9.95 -0.01
N MET A 211 -3.23 -10.03 0.47
CA MET A 211 -4.37 -10.58 -0.28
C MET A 211 -4.67 -9.74 -1.52
N GLU A 212 -4.74 -8.42 -1.41
CA GLU A 212 -4.96 -7.52 -2.54
C GLU A 212 -3.85 -7.66 -3.60
N MET A 213 -2.58 -7.68 -3.17
CA MET A 213 -1.47 -7.85 -4.10
C MET A 213 -1.44 -9.25 -4.74
N ALA A 214 -1.84 -10.28 -4.00
CA ALA A 214 -1.91 -11.65 -4.52
C ALA A 214 -2.95 -11.78 -5.65
N THR A 215 -4.12 -11.16 -5.51
CA THR A 215 -5.15 -11.18 -6.58
C THR A 215 -4.67 -10.47 -7.84
N MET A 216 -3.96 -9.35 -7.69
CA MET A 216 -3.34 -8.63 -8.80
C MET A 216 -2.25 -9.46 -9.49
N LEU A 217 -1.45 -10.23 -8.74
CA LEU A 217 -0.42 -11.13 -9.29
C LEU A 217 -1.03 -12.28 -10.09
N VAL A 218 -2.14 -12.85 -9.61
CA VAL A 218 -2.90 -13.87 -10.35
C VAL A 218 -3.48 -13.27 -11.63
N GLY A 219 -3.95 -12.04 -11.58
CA GLY A 219 -4.51 -11.28 -12.68
C GLY A 219 -5.99 -10.97 -12.49
N GLU A 220 -6.28 -9.73 -12.22
CA GLU A 220 -7.65 -9.23 -12.16
C GLU A 220 -8.12 -8.63 -13.48
N SER A 221 -9.42 -8.76 -13.73
CA SER A 221 -10.06 -8.11 -14.87
C SER A 221 -10.17 -6.60 -14.67
N ALA A 222 -10.44 -5.88 -15.77
CA ALA A 222 -10.91 -4.50 -15.72
C ALA A 222 -12.19 -4.38 -14.87
N LEU A 223 -12.45 -3.19 -14.35
CA LEU A 223 -13.69 -2.91 -13.63
C LEU A 223 -14.92 -3.14 -14.53
N PRO A 224 -16.07 -3.53 -13.97
CA PRO A 224 -17.27 -3.78 -14.76
C PRO A 224 -17.66 -2.63 -15.70
N GLU A 225 -17.45 -1.39 -15.25
CA GLU A 225 -17.70 -0.17 -16.04
C GLU A 225 -16.75 -0.07 -17.25
N GLU A 226 -15.48 -0.40 -17.05
CA GLU A 226 -14.45 -0.42 -18.11
C GLU A 226 -14.73 -1.54 -19.11
N VAL A 227 -15.09 -2.74 -18.62
CA VAL A 227 -15.47 -3.86 -19.49
C VAL A 227 -16.69 -3.50 -20.34
N ALA A 228 -17.69 -2.82 -19.76
CA ALA A 228 -18.87 -2.36 -20.50
C ALA A 228 -18.50 -1.30 -21.57
N ALA A 229 -17.60 -0.37 -21.23
CA ALA A 229 -17.12 0.66 -22.16
C ALA A 229 -16.32 0.04 -23.32
N ILE A 230 -15.42 -0.92 -23.03
CA ILE A 230 -14.65 -1.65 -24.04
C ILE A 230 -15.59 -2.43 -24.96
N ARG A 231 -16.59 -3.13 -24.40
CA ARG A 231 -17.61 -3.84 -25.19
C ARG A 231 -18.37 -2.91 -26.12
N ALA A 232 -18.87 -1.78 -25.61
CA ALA A 232 -19.58 -0.80 -26.39
C ALA A 232 -18.71 -0.19 -27.50
N ALA A 233 -17.43 0.06 -27.23
CA ALA A 233 -16.48 0.54 -28.24
C ALA A 233 -16.30 -0.46 -29.36
N LEU A 234 -16.09 -1.75 -29.04
CA LEU A 234 -15.96 -2.82 -30.02
C LEU A 234 -17.24 -3.01 -30.86
N GLU A 235 -18.42 -2.95 -30.22
CA GLU A 235 -19.72 -3.10 -30.90
C GLU A 235 -20.09 -1.87 -31.75
N SER A 236 -19.44 -0.71 -31.54
CA SER A 236 -19.61 0.48 -32.37
C SER A 236 -18.81 0.42 -33.67
N ALA A 237 -17.84 -0.48 -33.78
CA ALA A 237 -17.02 -0.64 -34.99
C ALA A 237 -17.89 -1.20 -36.15
N PRO A 238 -17.87 -0.59 -37.35
CA PRO A 238 -18.77 -0.95 -38.46
C PRO A 238 -18.73 -2.42 -38.89
N LEU A 239 -17.60 -3.08 -38.68
CA LEU A 239 -17.35 -4.47 -39.06
C LEU A 239 -17.90 -5.47 -38.02
N VAL A 240 -18.15 -5.05 -36.78
CA VAL A 240 -18.48 -5.90 -35.67
C VAL A 240 -19.98 -6.06 -35.55
N GLU A 241 -20.53 -7.25 -35.83
CA GLU A 241 -21.95 -7.52 -35.62
C GLU A 241 -22.28 -7.68 -34.12
N ARG A 242 -21.37 -8.34 -33.37
CA ARG A 242 -21.51 -8.54 -31.92
C ARG A 242 -20.20 -9.02 -31.30
N VAL A 243 -20.01 -8.74 -30.02
CA VAL A 243 -18.96 -9.31 -29.19
C VAL A 243 -19.42 -10.64 -28.60
N ILE A 244 -18.77 -11.76 -28.97
CA ILE A 244 -19.09 -13.11 -28.49
C ILE A 244 -18.51 -13.33 -27.11
N HIS A 245 -17.20 -13.05 -26.95
CA HIS A 245 -16.47 -13.12 -25.68
C HIS A 245 -15.56 -11.92 -25.54
N LEU A 246 -15.50 -11.41 -24.32
CA LEU A 246 -14.55 -10.36 -23.91
C LEU A 246 -13.90 -10.81 -22.60
N ARG A 247 -12.58 -10.85 -22.59
CA ARG A 247 -11.77 -11.12 -21.42
C ARG A 247 -10.73 -10.03 -21.28
N THR A 248 -10.55 -9.56 -20.07
CA THR A 248 -9.56 -8.54 -19.75
C THR A 248 -8.70 -9.03 -18.59
N VAL A 249 -7.43 -8.63 -18.57
CA VAL A 249 -6.54 -8.89 -17.43
C VAL A 249 -5.51 -7.78 -17.34
N HIS A 250 -5.29 -7.26 -16.14
CA HIS A 250 -4.21 -6.32 -15.89
C HIS A 250 -2.86 -7.01 -15.97
N VAL A 251 -2.01 -6.56 -16.89
CA VAL A 251 -0.60 -6.98 -17.04
C VAL A 251 0.35 -6.00 -16.35
N GLY A 252 -0.20 -4.90 -15.89
CA GLY A 252 0.43 -3.87 -15.07
C GLY A 252 -0.63 -2.91 -14.54
N PRO A 253 -0.29 -1.97 -13.64
CA PRO A 253 -1.25 -1.00 -13.11
C PRO A 253 -1.87 -0.10 -14.18
N ASP A 254 -1.11 0.21 -15.21
CA ASP A 254 -1.49 1.11 -16.30
C ASP A 254 -1.70 0.36 -17.63
N GLU A 255 -1.62 -0.98 -17.63
CA GLU A 255 -1.67 -1.81 -18.81
C GLU A 255 -2.74 -2.88 -18.68
N LEU A 256 -3.70 -2.89 -19.60
CA LEU A 256 -4.80 -3.84 -19.68
C LEU A 256 -4.69 -4.68 -20.96
N LEU A 257 -4.58 -6.00 -20.82
CA LEU A 257 -4.71 -6.91 -21.94
C LEU A 257 -6.20 -7.17 -22.19
N VAL A 258 -6.64 -6.92 -23.41
CA VAL A 258 -8.01 -7.17 -23.87
C VAL A 258 -7.98 -8.27 -24.91
N ALA A 259 -8.71 -9.35 -24.68
CA ALA A 259 -8.92 -10.42 -25.64
C ALA A 259 -10.40 -10.53 -25.99
N ALA A 260 -10.74 -10.20 -27.24
CA ALA A 260 -12.10 -10.23 -27.73
C ALA A 260 -12.28 -11.29 -28.82
N LYS A 261 -13.42 -12.00 -28.78
CA LYS A 261 -13.93 -12.78 -29.89
C LYS A 261 -15.16 -12.07 -30.45
N ILE A 262 -15.09 -11.64 -31.69
CA ILE A 262 -16.14 -10.88 -32.35
C ILE A 262 -16.77 -11.70 -33.48
N ALA A 263 -18.04 -11.45 -33.77
CA ALA A 263 -18.71 -11.91 -34.99
C ALA A 263 -18.64 -10.82 -36.04
N ILE A 264 -18.31 -11.23 -37.25
CA ILE A 264 -18.17 -10.37 -38.43
C ILE A 264 -19.11 -10.88 -39.50
N SER A 265 -19.66 -10.03 -40.35
CA SER A 265 -20.53 -10.41 -41.46
C SER A 265 -19.87 -11.39 -42.40
N GLN A 266 -20.62 -12.42 -42.80
CA GLN A 266 -20.16 -13.43 -43.74
C GLN A 266 -19.91 -12.87 -45.16
N SER A 267 -20.40 -11.69 -45.47
CA SER A 267 -20.20 -11.01 -46.77
C SER A 267 -18.87 -10.30 -46.89
N GLU A 268 -18.09 -10.19 -45.79
CA GLU A 268 -16.84 -9.45 -45.82
C GLU A 268 -15.69 -10.25 -46.42
N THR A 269 -14.80 -9.54 -47.12
CA THR A 269 -13.57 -10.12 -47.70
C THR A 269 -12.49 -10.24 -46.61
N ALA A 270 -11.54 -11.16 -46.77
CA ALA A 270 -10.39 -11.29 -45.86
C ALA A 270 -9.61 -9.96 -45.70
N ALA A 271 -9.49 -9.17 -46.75
CA ALA A 271 -8.84 -7.86 -46.72
C ALA A 271 -9.67 -6.83 -45.93
N GLY A 272 -11.00 -6.84 -46.12
CA GLY A 272 -11.91 -5.99 -45.33
C GLY A 272 -11.89 -6.33 -43.83
N ILE A 273 -11.87 -7.63 -43.48
CA ILE A 273 -11.72 -8.09 -42.12
C ILE A 273 -10.41 -7.60 -41.49
N ALA A 274 -9.28 -7.75 -42.19
CA ALA A 274 -7.97 -7.31 -41.69
C ALA A 274 -7.93 -5.78 -41.48
N ALA A 275 -8.51 -5.00 -42.39
CA ALA A 275 -8.60 -3.55 -42.25
C ALA A 275 -9.44 -3.14 -41.05
N GLY A 276 -10.65 -3.73 -40.91
CA GLY A 276 -11.55 -3.38 -39.82
C GLY A 276 -11.07 -3.82 -38.42
N ILE A 277 -10.28 -4.91 -38.31
CA ILE A 277 -9.63 -5.29 -37.06
C ILE A 277 -8.58 -4.26 -36.64
N ASN A 278 -7.89 -3.63 -37.62
CA ASN A 278 -6.89 -2.60 -37.33
C ASN A 278 -7.52 -1.24 -36.97
N GLU A 279 -8.77 -1.00 -37.32
CA GLU A 279 -9.53 0.22 -37.01
C GLU A 279 -10.29 0.14 -35.70
N ALA A 280 -10.61 -1.06 -35.24
CA ALA A 280 -11.36 -1.32 -33.98
C ALA A 280 -10.45 -1.31 -32.76
#